data_63d5342d8214dc1f5496a6c0a31864c6
#
_entry.id   63d5342d8214dc1f5496a6c0a31864c6
#
_cell.length_a   1.000
_cell.length_b   1.000
_cell.length_c   1.000
_cell.angle_alpha   90.00
_cell.angle_beta   90.00
_cell.angle_gamma   90.00
#
_symmetry.space_group_name_H-M   'P 1'
#
loop_
_entity.id
_entity.type
_entity.pdbx_description
1 polymer ?
#
loop_
_entity_poly.entity_id
_entity_poly.type
_entity_poly.pdbx_seq_one_letter_code
_entity_poly.pdbx_strand_id
1 'polypeptide(L)'
;MDKYGLIGYPLGHSFSKSYFNEKFENEGINAEYINFEIPTIGDLTEILDSNPELKGLNVTIPYKEKVISYLDSVSPEANAIGAVNVVKVEHKGDETILKGYNSDVIGFTQSIEPFIESYHKKALILGTGGSSKAINYGLKSLGLETVFVSRYERPGTIQYEKITPEVIKEYNVIVNCTPVGMYPHADECPPLPYEAMDTHTLLYDLIYNPDETLFMKKGKEHGATVKNGLEMLLLQAFASWDFWHQEK
;
A
#
# COMPACT_ATOMS: atom_id res chain seq x y z
N MET A 1 0.15 -10.24 27.64
CA MET A 1 0.83 -9.28 26.76
C MET A 1 0.13 -9.39 25.40
N ASP A 2 -0.45 -8.29 24.91
CA ASP A 2 -1.15 -8.31 23.61
C ASP A 2 -0.17 -8.54 22.48
N LYS A 3 -0.61 -9.22 21.42
CA LYS A 3 0.17 -9.47 20.23
C LYS A 3 -0.43 -8.81 19.00
N TYR A 4 0.43 -8.28 18.17
CA TYR A 4 0.13 -7.79 16.83
C TYR A 4 1.15 -8.39 15.86
N GLY A 5 0.88 -8.33 14.57
CA GLY A 5 1.86 -8.85 13.64
C GLY A 5 1.63 -8.53 12.18
N LEU A 6 2.56 -9.01 11.36
CA LEU A 6 2.51 -8.91 9.91
C LEU A 6 2.52 -10.32 9.33
N ILE A 7 1.56 -10.62 8.46
CA ILE A 7 1.57 -11.82 7.62
C ILE A 7 1.96 -11.48 6.18
N GLY A 8 2.81 -12.31 5.59
CA GLY A 8 3.30 -12.17 4.21
C GLY A 8 4.31 -13.25 3.85
N TYR A 9 4.80 -13.24 2.60
CA TYR A 9 5.85 -14.16 2.16
C TYR A 9 6.53 -13.71 0.85
N PRO A 10 7.88 -13.65 0.79
CA PRO A 10 8.77 -13.65 1.96
C PRO A 10 8.67 -12.34 2.75
N LEU A 11 8.97 -12.39 4.04
CA LEU A 11 9.09 -11.21 4.88
C LEU A 11 10.57 -10.91 5.12
N GLY A 12 11.09 -9.86 4.49
CA GLY A 12 12.42 -9.34 4.79
C GLY A 12 12.40 -8.43 6.03
N HIS A 13 13.18 -7.34 5.99
CA HIS A 13 13.10 -6.31 7.03
C HIS A 13 11.73 -5.61 6.97
N SER A 14 11.00 -5.69 8.07
CA SER A 14 9.69 -5.09 8.21
C SER A 14 9.79 -3.76 8.97
N PHE A 15 9.46 -2.66 8.30
CA PHE A 15 9.29 -1.36 8.93
C PHE A 15 8.26 -1.44 10.08
N SER A 16 7.11 -2.07 9.84
CA SER A 16 6.02 -2.17 10.82
C SER A 16 6.46 -2.82 12.13
N LYS A 17 7.31 -3.87 12.06
CA LYS A 17 7.83 -4.52 13.26
C LYS A 17 8.66 -3.57 14.11
N SER A 18 9.58 -2.83 13.49
CA SER A 18 10.43 -1.87 14.21
C SER A 18 9.58 -0.74 14.78
N TYR A 19 8.73 -0.13 13.95
CA TYR A 19 7.87 0.98 14.32
C TYR A 19 6.94 0.66 15.49
N PHE A 20 6.19 -0.45 15.43
CA PHE A 20 5.24 -0.78 16.49
C PHE A 20 5.91 -1.20 17.79
N ASN A 21 7.01 -1.95 17.74
CA ASN A 21 7.73 -2.31 18.98
C ASN A 21 8.35 -1.08 19.65
N GLU A 22 8.91 -0.14 18.87
CA GLU A 22 9.39 1.14 19.40
C GLU A 22 8.25 1.99 19.98
N LYS A 23 7.09 2.05 19.31
CA LYS A 23 5.89 2.68 19.84
C LYS A 23 5.46 2.07 21.17
N PHE A 24 5.41 0.74 21.26
CA PHE A 24 4.98 0.04 22.47
C PHE A 24 5.93 0.34 23.65
N GLU A 25 7.24 0.34 23.39
CA GLU A 25 8.24 0.68 24.41
C GLU A 25 8.08 2.14 24.88
N ASN A 26 8.02 3.09 23.94
CA ASN A 26 7.96 4.53 24.26
C ASN A 26 6.66 4.94 24.97
N GLU A 27 5.54 4.28 24.68
CA GLU A 27 4.23 4.58 25.26
C GLU A 27 3.86 3.67 26.45
N GLY A 28 4.75 2.74 26.83
CA GLY A 28 4.53 1.79 27.92
C GLY A 28 3.37 0.82 27.67
N ILE A 29 3.11 0.48 26.40
CA ILE A 29 2.06 -0.46 25.99
C ILE A 29 2.58 -1.88 26.16
N ASN A 30 1.86 -2.72 26.93
CA ASN A 30 2.22 -4.12 27.14
C ASN A 30 1.84 -4.99 25.95
N ALA A 31 2.55 -4.81 24.83
CA ALA A 31 2.32 -5.52 23.58
C ALA A 31 3.62 -5.83 22.84
N GLU A 32 3.57 -6.76 21.89
CA GLU A 32 4.64 -7.03 20.94
C GLU A 32 4.12 -7.12 19.50
N TYR A 33 4.99 -6.80 18.54
CA TYR A 33 4.69 -6.94 17.12
C TYR A 33 5.64 -7.94 16.47
N ILE A 34 5.07 -8.97 15.82
CA ILE A 34 5.78 -10.15 15.32
C ILE A 34 5.61 -10.25 13.79
N ASN A 35 6.65 -10.67 13.09
CA ASN A 35 6.55 -11.09 11.69
C ASN A 35 6.17 -12.56 11.63
N PHE A 36 5.00 -12.87 11.09
CA PHE A 36 4.55 -14.22 10.78
C PHE A 36 4.78 -14.48 9.29
N GLU A 37 5.96 -15.02 8.95
CA GLU A 37 6.28 -15.40 7.58
C GLU A 37 5.61 -16.74 7.26
N ILE A 38 4.55 -16.71 6.44
CA ILE A 38 3.74 -17.88 6.13
C ILE A 38 3.84 -18.22 4.63
N PRO A 39 4.27 -19.43 4.26
CA PRO A 39 4.34 -19.86 2.86
C PRO A 39 2.98 -19.90 2.16
N THR A 40 1.92 -20.17 2.90
CA THR A 40 0.55 -20.19 2.38
C THR A 40 -0.40 -19.41 3.29
N ILE A 41 -1.48 -18.84 2.72
CA ILE A 41 -2.48 -18.15 3.53
C ILE A 41 -3.26 -19.10 4.47
N GLY A 42 -3.27 -20.41 4.17
CA GLY A 42 -3.89 -21.41 5.03
C GLY A 42 -3.23 -21.53 6.42
N ASP A 43 -1.96 -21.16 6.52
CA ASP A 43 -1.19 -21.18 7.78
C ASP A 43 -1.69 -20.07 8.76
N LEU A 44 -2.55 -19.15 8.31
CA LEU A 44 -3.20 -18.15 9.17
C LEU A 44 -3.97 -18.81 10.32
N THR A 45 -4.64 -19.93 10.08
CA THR A 45 -5.38 -20.67 11.12
C THR A 45 -4.46 -21.12 12.25
N GLU A 46 -3.29 -21.67 11.92
CA GLU A 46 -2.30 -22.10 12.92
C GLU A 46 -1.75 -20.92 13.73
N ILE A 47 -1.56 -19.74 13.09
CA ILE A 47 -1.16 -18.53 13.80
C ILE A 47 -2.21 -18.12 14.83
N LEU A 48 -3.50 -18.11 14.45
CA LEU A 48 -4.60 -17.75 15.33
C LEU A 48 -4.71 -18.70 16.53
N ASP A 49 -4.64 -20.02 16.27
CA ASP A 49 -4.73 -21.06 17.30
C ASP A 49 -3.54 -21.02 18.27
N SER A 50 -2.36 -20.69 17.78
CA SER A 50 -1.12 -20.62 18.58
C SER A 50 -0.92 -19.28 19.30
N ASN A 51 -1.73 -18.26 19.02
CA ASN A 51 -1.61 -16.93 19.60
C ASN A 51 -2.97 -16.39 20.07
N PRO A 52 -3.55 -16.93 21.15
CA PRO A 52 -4.85 -16.47 21.66
C PRO A 52 -4.85 -15.02 22.15
N GLU A 53 -3.69 -14.41 22.37
CA GLU A 53 -3.49 -13.00 22.70
C GLU A 53 -3.39 -12.07 21.50
N LEU A 54 -3.49 -12.60 20.27
CA LEU A 54 -3.43 -11.81 19.04
C LEU A 54 -4.63 -10.85 18.93
N LYS A 55 -4.36 -9.55 18.72
CA LYS A 55 -5.37 -8.49 18.62
C LYS A 55 -5.50 -7.93 17.20
N GLY A 56 -4.44 -8.06 16.40
CA GLY A 56 -4.45 -7.50 15.06
C GLY A 56 -3.29 -7.97 14.21
N LEU A 57 -3.54 -7.96 12.90
CA LEU A 57 -2.54 -8.29 11.89
C LEU A 57 -2.52 -7.22 10.80
N ASN A 58 -1.33 -6.85 10.35
CA ASN A 58 -1.17 -6.31 9.00
C ASN A 58 -1.00 -7.46 8.01
N VAL A 59 -1.39 -7.21 6.78
CA VAL A 59 -1.32 -8.17 5.67
C VAL A 59 -0.55 -7.54 4.52
N THR A 60 0.51 -8.22 4.06
CA THR A 60 1.27 -7.77 2.90
C THR A 60 1.28 -8.81 1.77
N ILE A 61 2.10 -8.57 0.75
CA ILE A 61 2.27 -9.46 -0.40
C ILE A 61 2.61 -10.88 0.09
N PRO A 62 1.96 -11.92 -0.49
CA PRO A 62 1.00 -11.90 -1.60
C PRO A 62 -0.46 -12.06 -1.13
N TYR A 63 -0.80 -11.69 0.11
CA TYR A 63 -2.03 -12.14 0.77
C TYR A 63 -3.14 -11.10 0.87
N LYS A 64 -2.93 -9.83 0.49
CA LYS A 64 -3.94 -8.74 0.64
C LYS A 64 -5.31 -9.04 0.00
N GLU A 65 -5.33 -9.81 -1.10
CA GLU A 65 -6.57 -10.25 -1.74
C GLU A 65 -7.05 -11.60 -1.19
N LYS A 66 -6.10 -12.53 -0.95
CA LYS A 66 -6.40 -13.91 -0.55
C LYS A 66 -6.95 -14.00 0.86
N VAL A 67 -6.55 -13.09 1.76
CA VAL A 67 -7.00 -13.09 3.16
C VAL A 67 -8.50 -12.86 3.29
N ILE A 68 -9.14 -12.20 2.33
CA ILE A 68 -10.57 -11.86 2.35
C ILE A 68 -11.44 -13.09 2.59
N SER A 69 -11.09 -14.24 2.01
CA SER A 69 -11.85 -15.49 2.17
C SER A 69 -11.73 -16.15 3.55
N TYR A 70 -10.86 -15.62 4.41
CA TYR A 70 -10.65 -16.10 5.79
C TYR A 70 -11.29 -15.17 6.83
N LEU A 71 -11.93 -14.08 6.41
CA LEU A 71 -12.48 -13.06 7.29
C LEU A 71 -14.00 -13.23 7.47
N ASP A 72 -14.48 -13.00 8.69
CA ASP A 72 -15.91 -12.99 9.01
C ASP A 72 -16.62 -11.76 8.44
N SER A 73 -15.90 -10.63 8.35
CA SER A 73 -16.42 -9.42 7.75
C SER A 73 -15.30 -8.53 7.17
N VAL A 74 -15.66 -7.73 6.19
CA VAL A 74 -14.77 -6.76 5.54
C VAL A 74 -15.47 -5.40 5.54
N SER A 75 -14.75 -4.35 5.84
CA SER A 75 -15.31 -3.00 5.77
C SER A 75 -15.81 -2.68 4.36
N PRO A 76 -16.84 -1.84 4.20
CA PRO A 76 -17.36 -1.47 2.88
C PRO A 76 -16.27 -0.93 1.95
N GLU A 77 -15.35 -0.13 2.48
CA GLU A 77 -14.22 0.44 1.73
C GLU A 77 -13.22 -0.65 1.28
N ALA A 78 -12.76 -1.50 2.18
CA ALA A 78 -11.84 -2.59 1.84
C ALA A 78 -12.48 -3.59 0.85
N ASN A 79 -13.79 -3.81 0.96
CA ASN A 79 -14.56 -4.64 0.01
C ASN A 79 -14.62 -3.98 -1.38
N ALA A 80 -14.85 -2.67 -1.45
CA ALA A 80 -14.85 -1.93 -2.72
C ALA A 80 -13.45 -1.89 -3.37
N ILE A 81 -12.39 -1.83 -2.57
CA ILE A 81 -11.00 -1.93 -3.01
C ILE A 81 -10.68 -3.35 -3.51
N GLY A 82 -11.26 -4.37 -2.89
CA GLY A 82 -10.95 -5.78 -3.13
C GLY A 82 -9.59 -6.21 -2.59
N ALA A 83 -9.11 -5.55 -1.52
CA ALA A 83 -7.88 -5.89 -0.82
C ALA A 83 -7.94 -5.47 0.66
N VAL A 84 -7.40 -6.30 1.53
CA VAL A 84 -7.28 -6.07 2.98
C VAL A 84 -5.81 -6.05 3.36
N ASN A 85 -5.37 -5.03 4.09
CA ASN A 85 -4.03 -4.95 4.66
C ASN A 85 -4.03 -4.84 6.18
N VAL A 86 -5.22 -4.78 6.83
CA VAL A 86 -5.37 -4.77 8.27
C VAL A 86 -6.48 -5.74 8.66
N VAL A 87 -6.19 -6.64 9.60
CA VAL A 87 -7.17 -7.54 10.22
C VAL A 87 -7.22 -7.24 11.70
N LYS A 88 -8.41 -6.92 12.20
CA LYS A 88 -8.70 -6.87 13.63
C LYS A 88 -9.12 -8.25 14.09
N VAL A 89 -8.55 -8.72 15.20
CA VAL A 89 -8.86 -10.00 15.81
C VAL A 89 -9.64 -9.75 17.11
N GLU A 90 -10.86 -10.20 17.17
CA GLU A 90 -11.72 -10.10 18.37
C GLU A 90 -12.00 -11.49 18.92
N HIS A 91 -11.80 -11.69 20.22
CA HIS A 91 -12.15 -12.93 20.91
C HIS A 91 -13.47 -12.74 21.68
N LYS A 92 -14.46 -13.59 21.43
CA LYS A 92 -15.76 -13.61 22.10
C LYS A 92 -16.05 -15.00 22.66
N GLY A 93 -15.67 -15.23 23.90
CA GLY A 93 -15.68 -16.58 24.48
C GLY A 93 -14.70 -17.47 23.71
N ASP A 94 -15.21 -18.58 23.17
CA ASP A 94 -14.41 -19.53 22.38
C ASP A 94 -14.34 -19.17 20.88
N GLU A 95 -15.01 -18.10 20.44
CA GLU A 95 -15.01 -17.68 19.04
C GLU A 95 -13.97 -16.61 18.78
N THR A 96 -13.23 -16.75 17.66
CA THR A 96 -12.34 -15.73 17.12
C THR A 96 -12.99 -15.11 15.88
N ILE A 97 -13.19 -13.79 15.91
CA ILE A 97 -13.82 -13.02 14.83
C ILE A 97 -12.77 -12.17 14.14
N LEU A 98 -12.68 -12.27 12.82
CA LEU A 98 -11.73 -11.57 11.98
C LEU A 98 -12.43 -10.48 11.14
N LYS A 99 -12.01 -9.23 11.30
CA LYS A 99 -12.56 -8.09 10.54
C LYS A 99 -11.47 -7.44 9.71
N GLY A 100 -11.73 -7.31 8.40
CA GLY A 100 -10.78 -6.76 7.43
C GLY A 100 -11.00 -5.29 7.13
N TYR A 101 -9.89 -4.55 7.03
CA TYR A 101 -9.83 -3.12 6.66
C TYR A 101 -8.70 -2.86 5.67
N ASN A 102 -8.68 -1.65 5.12
CA ASN A 102 -7.58 -1.20 4.26
C ASN A 102 -7.06 0.15 4.73
N SER A 103 -5.85 0.17 5.30
CA SER A 103 -5.17 1.39 5.72
C SER A 103 -4.29 2.00 4.63
N ASP A 104 -3.94 1.24 3.57
CA ASP A 104 -3.15 1.75 2.45
C ASP A 104 -3.84 2.94 1.78
N VAL A 105 -5.16 2.86 1.59
CA VAL A 105 -5.94 3.94 0.97
C VAL A 105 -5.91 5.21 1.81
N ILE A 106 -5.99 5.10 3.13
CA ILE A 106 -5.92 6.25 4.05
C ILE A 106 -4.55 6.89 3.95
N GLY A 107 -3.48 6.09 4.12
CA GLY A 107 -2.11 6.58 4.05
C GLY A 107 -1.80 7.23 2.72
N PHE A 108 -2.19 6.61 1.61
CA PHE A 108 -1.97 7.15 0.28
C PHE A 108 -2.74 8.46 0.05
N THR A 109 -4.05 8.45 0.30
CA THR A 109 -4.91 9.62 0.02
C THR A 109 -4.44 10.84 0.81
N GLN A 110 -4.19 10.69 2.12
CA GLN A 110 -3.72 11.79 2.95
C GLN A 110 -2.34 12.32 2.53
N SER A 111 -1.45 11.44 2.06
CA SER A 111 -0.09 11.83 1.67
C SER A 111 0.00 12.46 0.27
N ILE A 112 -0.91 12.13 -0.65
CA ILE A 112 -0.91 12.69 -2.02
C ILE A 112 -1.80 13.94 -2.16
N GLU A 113 -2.90 14.01 -1.40
CA GLU A 113 -3.91 15.07 -1.51
C GLU A 113 -3.32 16.49 -1.52
N PRO A 114 -2.31 16.85 -0.68
CA PRO A 114 -1.70 18.18 -0.70
C PRO A 114 -0.99 18.55 -2.01
N PHE A 115 -0.71 17.57 -2.88
CA PHE A 115 -0.03 17.75 -4.17
C PHE A 115 -0.99 17.70 -5.36
N ILE A 116 -2.27 17.39 -5.11
CA ILE A 116 -3.28 17.34 -6.16
C ILE A 116 -3.78 18.75 -6.46
N GLU A 117 -3.53 19.20 -7.67
CA GLU A 117 -3.94 20.49 -8.17
C GLU A 117 -5.16 20.39 -9.08
N SER A 118 -5.85 21.49 -9.31
CA SER A 118 -7.11 21.53 -10.08
C SER A 118 -6.97 21.06 -11.53
N TYR A 119 -5.76 21.05 -12.09
CA TYR A 119 -5.45 20.53 -13.44
C TYR A 119 -5.12 19.06 -13.46
N HIS A 120 -4.91 18.40 -12.32
CA HIS A 120 -4.76 16.97 -12.25
C HIS A 120 -6.13 16.30 -12.42
N LYS A 121 -6.37 15.64 -13.56
CA LYS A 121 -7.64 14.98 -13.88
C LYS A 121 -7.49 13.50 -14.10
N LYS A 122 -6.32 13.05 -14.54
CA LYS A 122 -6.08 11.65 -14.92
C LYS A 122 -4.77 11.14 -14.34
N ALA A 123 -4.76 9.87 -13.95
CA ALA A 123 -3.61 9.24 -13.34
C ALA A 123 -3.26 7.89 -13.98
N LEU A 124 -1.96 7.63 -14.16
CA LEU A 124 -1.40 6.32 -14.47
C LEU A 124 -1.01 5.62 -13.17
N ILE A 125 -1.42 4.38 -13.01
CA ILE A 125 -1.03 3.52 -11.90
C ILE A 125 -0.12 2.41 -12.45
N LEU A 126 1.17 2.49 -12.17
CA LEU A 126 2.15 1.52 -12.64
C LEU A 126 2.10 0.27 -11.75
N GLY A 127 1.65 -0.85 -12.30
CA GLY A 127 1.48 -2.11 -11.58
C GLY A 127 0.03 -2.45 -11.26
N THR A 128 -0.22 -3.75 -10.97
CA THR A 128 -1.57 -4.32 -10.79
C THR A 128 -1.69 -5.17 -9.52
N GLY A 129 -0.84 -4.96 -8.52
CA GLY A 129 -0.84 -5.67 -7.24
C GLY A 129 -1.87 -5.15 -6.25
N GLY A 130 -1.94 -5.77 -5.06
CA GLY A 130 -2.92 -5.41 -4.03
C GLY A 130 -2.89 -3.95 -3.59
N SER A 131 -1.69 -3.35 -3.46
CA SER A 131 -1.58 -1.93 -3.11
C SER A 131 -2.11 -1.02 -4.22
N SER A 132 -1.89 -1.37 -5.50
CA SER A 132 -2.38 -0.55 -6.62
C SER A 132 -3.92 -0.44 -6.66
N LYS A 133 -4.65 -1.40 -6.09
CA LYS A 133 -6.11 -1.33 -5.95
C LYS A 133 -6.52 -0.23 -4.95
N ALA A 134 -5.83 -0.14 -3.81
CA ALA A 134 -6.06 0.92 -2.84
C ALA A 134 -5.72 2.30 -3.42
N ILE A 135 -4.61 2.39 -4.16
CA ILE A 135 -4.21 3.61 -4.88
C ILE A 135 -5.27 4.03 -5.90
N ASN A 136 -5.78 3.09 -6.69
CA ASN A 136 -6.86 3.35 -7.64
C ASN A 136 -8.12 3.90 -6.96
N TYR A 137 -8.49 3.29 -5.84
CA TYR A 137 -9.65 3.74 -5.06
C TYR A 137 -9.42 5.17 -4.52
N GLY A 138 -8.25 5.43 -3.93
CA GLY A 138 -7.89 6.74 -3.40
C GLY A 138 -7.85 7.84 -4.47
N LEU A 139 -7.23 7.60 -5.63
CA LEU A 139 -7.22 8.56 -6.73
C LEU A 139 -8.62 8.88 -7.26
N LYS A 140 -9.48 7.86 -7.37
CA LYS A 140 -10.89 8.06 -7.76
C LYS A 140 -11.68 8.87 -6.72
N SER A 141 -11.44 8.66 -5.42
CA SER A 141 -12.08 9.46 -4.37
C SER A 141 -11.64 10.93 -4.39
N LEU A 142 -10.42 11.21 -4.90
CA LEU A 142 -9.93 12.56 -5.18
C LEU A 142 -10.41 13.14 -6.54
N GLY A 143 -11.27 12.40 -7.26
CA GLY A 143 -11.88 12.87 -8.51
C GLY A 143 -11.04 12.65 -9.77
N LEU A 144 -9.99 11.83 -9.73
CA LEU A 144 -9.17 11.52 -10.90
C LEU A 144 -9.70 10.29 -11.65
N GLU A 145 -9.66 10.35 -12.98
CA GLU A 145 -9.77 9.16 -13.82
C GLU A 145 -8.45 8.37 -13.79
N THR A 146 -8.53 7.05 -13.75
CA THR A 146 -7.35 6.21 -13.54
C THR A 146 -7.22 5.12 -14.60
N VAL A 147 -5.98 4.80 -14.98
CA VAL A 147 -5.66 3.67 -15.85
C VAL A 147 -4.47 2.91 -15.26
N PHE A 148 -4.58 1.59 -15.21
CA PHE A 148 -3.47 0.74 -14.81
C PHE A 148 -2.51 0.52 -15.97
N VAL A 149 -1.21 0.53 -15.66
CA VAL A 149 -0.14 0.18 -16.59
C VAL A 149 0.45 -1.17 -16.21
N SER A 150 0.57 -2.07 -17.18
CA SER A 150 1.10 -3.42 -16.97
C SER A 150 2.14 -3.77 -18.03
N ARG A 151 3.11 -4.61 -17.66
CA ARG A 151 4.07 -5.21 -18.61
C ARG A 151 3.42 -6.20 -19.60
N TYR A 152 2.31 -6.77 -19.18
CA TYR A 152 1.58 -7.77 -19.95
C TYR A 152 0.19 -7.24 -20.29
N GLU A 153 -0.32 -7.65 -21.43
CA GLU A 153 -1.69 -7.34 -21.84
C GLU A 153 -2.68 -7.97 -20.85
N ARG A 154 -3.54 -7.12 -20.26
CA ARG A 154 -4.60 -7.50 -19.34
C ARG A 154 -5.84 -6.65 -19.59
N PRO A 155 -7.05 -7.18 -19.39
CA PRO A 155 -8.26 -6.37 -19.48
C PRO A 155 -8.20 -5.14 -18.58
N GLY A 156 -8.51 -3.97 -19.11
CA GLY A 156 -8.53 -2.71 -18.34
C GLY A 156 -7.17 -2.11 -18.04
N THR A 157 -6.10 -2.60 -18.68
CA THR A 157 -4.75 -2.04 -18.54
C THR A 157 -4.20 -1.55 -19.88
N ILE A 158 -3.25 -0.64 -19.84
CA ILE A 158 -2.40 -0.28 -20.98
C ILE A 158 -0.98 -0.81 -20.77
N GLN A 159 -0.29 -1.13 -21.86
CA GLN A 159 1.10 -1.58 -21.80
C GLN A 159 2.06 -0.39 -21.82
N TYR A 160 3.28 -0.55 -21.26
CA TYR A 160 4.29 0.52 -21.22
C TYR A 160 4.62 1.06 -22.60
N GLU A 161 4.64 0.23 -23.64
CA GLU A 161 4.94 0.61 -25.03
C GLU A 161 3.90 1.56 -25.63
N LYS A 162 2.72 1.65 -25.00
CA LYS A 162 1.64 2.57 -25.41
C LYS A 162 1.67 3.90 -24.65
N ILE A 163 2.60 4.08 -23.70
CA ILE A 163 2.77 5.32 -22.97
C ILE A 163 3.63 6.28 -23.83
N THR A 164 2.95 7.06 -24.64
CA THR A 164 3.58 8.10 -25.49
C THR A 164 3.72 9.42 -24.75
N PRO A 165 4.48 10.41 -25.28
CA PRO A 165 4.51 11.76 -24.74
C PRO A 165 3.14 12.41 -24.55
N GLU A 166 2.19 12.15 -25.46
CA GLU A 166 0.82 12.65 -25.37
C GLU A 166 0.07 12.04 -24.20
N VAL A 167 0.27 10.74 -23.93
CA VAL A 167 -0.33 10.05 -22.77
C VAL A 167 0.20 10.64 -21.45
N ILE A 168 1.51 10.95 -21.35
CA ILE A 168 2.07 11.62 -20.16
C ILE A 168 1.43 12.97 -19.91
N LYS A 169 1.21 13.77 -20.98
CA LYS A 169 0.56 15.09 -20.87
C LYS A 169 -0.92 14.99 -20.48
N GLU A 170 -1.59 13.93 -20.88
CA GLU A 170 -2.99 13.68 -20.55
C GLU A 170 -3.14 13.12 -19.12
N TYR A 171 -2.24 12.22 -18.73
CA TYR A 171 -2.22 11.53 -17.43
C TYR A 171 -1.05 12.06 -16.61
N ASN A 172 -1.17 13.29 -16.15
CA ASN A 172 -0.08 14.01 -15.50
C ASN A 172 0.14 13.68 -14.01
N VAL A 173 -0.62 12.73 -13.46
CA VAL A 173 -0.33 12.08 -12.17
C VAL A 173 0.11 10.65 -12.44
N ILE A 174 1.30 10.27 -11.97
CA ILE A 174 1.86 8.93 -12.22
C ILE A 174 2.30 8.32 -10.89
N VAL A 175 1.70 7.19 -10.54
CA VAL A 175 1.98 6.50 -9.27
C VAL A 175 2.69 5.18 -9.53
N ASN A 176 3.92 5.04 -9.03
CA ASN A 176 4.65 3.78 -9.09
C ASN A 176 4.24 2.87 -7.93
N CYS A 177 3.48 1.81 -8.27
CA CYS A 177 3.08 0.73 -7.36
C CYS A 177 3.89 -0.56 -7.62
N THR A 178 4.97 -0.48 -8.41
CA THR A 178 5.86 -1.62 -8.69
C THR A 178 7.09 -1.59 -7.77
N PRO A 179 7.81 -2.70 -7.62
CA PRO A 179 9.08 -2.70 -6.89
C PRO A 179 10.27 -2.18 -7.74
N VAL A 180 10.04 -1.69 -8.96
CA VAL A 180 11.10 -1.20 -9.85
C VAL A 180 11.71 0.08 -9.29
N GLY A 181 13.01 0.06 -9.03
CA GLY A 181 13.74 1.15 -8.38
C GLY A 181 13.92 0.99 -6.87
N MET A 182 13.37 -0.09 -6.27
CA MET A 182 13.59 -0.44 -4.87
C MET A 182 14.95 -1.12 -4.69
N TYR A 183 15.60 -0.86 -3.57
CA TYR A 183 16.83 -1.55 -3.19
C TYR A 183 16.64 -3.09 -3.20
N PRO A 184 17.57 -3.90 -3.73
CA PRO A 184 18.92 -3.52 -4.21
C PRO A 184 18.99 -2.98 -5.65
N HIS A 185 17.90 -2.99 -6.43
CA HIS A 185 17.86 -2.59 -7.85
C HIS A 185 17.49 -1.09 -8.01
N ALA A 186 18.18 -0.23 -7.25
CA ALA A 186 17.88 1.21 -7.21
C ALA A 186 18.28 1.98 -8.49
N ASP A 187 19.01 1.32 -9.39
CA ASP A 187 19.41 1.81 -10.71
C ASP A 187 18.36 1.57 -11.81
N GLU A 188 17.24 0.94 -11.48
CA GLU A 188 16.13 0.71 -12.39
C GLU A 188 15.03 1.76 -12.20
N CYS A 189 14.26 2.02 -13.28
CA CYS A 189 13.04 2.84 -13.21
C CYS A 189 12.01 2.35 -14.22
N PRO A 190 10.70 2.65 -14.04
CA PRO A 190 9.69 2.36 -15.04
C PRO A 190 10.04 2.99 -16.39
N PRO A 191 9.86 2.26 -17.52
CA PRO A 191 10.18 2.78 -18.86
C PRO A 191 9.09 3.76 -19.34
N LEU A 192 9.30 5.04 -19.06
CA LEU A 192 8.39 6.12 -19.41
C LEU A 192 9.11 7.18 -20.26
N PRO A 193 8.42 7.95 -21.12
CA PRO A 193 8.99 9.08 -21.84
C PRO A 193 9.12 10.29 -20.89
N TYR A 194 10.17 10.29 -20.04
CA TYR A 194 10.39 11.30 -18.99
C TYR A 194 10.56 12.71 -19.57
N GLU A 195 11.09 12.81 -20.78
CA GLU A 195 11.26 14.07 -21.51
C GLU A 195 9.94 14.80 -21.84
N ALA A 196 8.82 14.10 -21.72
CA ALA A 196 7.49 14.68 -21.90
C ALA A 196 6.90 15.27 -20.61
N MET A 197 7.55 15.05 -19.47
CA MET A 197 7.13 15.57 -18.17
C MET A 197 7.47 17.06 -18.05
N ASP A 198 6.73 17.76 -17.21
CA ASP A 198 6.91 19.19 -16.94
C ASP A 198 6.45 19.54 -15.51
N THR A 199 6.34 20.83 -15.22
CA THR A 199 5.92 21.35 -13.91
C THR A 199 4.48 21.01 -13.51
N HIS A 200 3.66 20.49 -14.43
CA HIS A 200 2.31 19.99 -14.15
C HIS A 200 2.28 18.49 -13.85
N THR A 201 3.41 17.81 -13.96
CA THR A 201 3.49 16.38 -13.70
C THR A 201 3.75 16.12 -12.22
N LEU A 202 2.96 15.20 -11.62
CA LEU A 202 3.16 14.69 -10.26
C LEU A 202 3.56 13.22 -10.33
N LEU A 203 4.75 12.91 -9.84
CA LEU A 203 5.22 11.52 -9.67
C LEU A 203 5.14 11.14 -8.20
N TYR A 204 4.39 10.09 -7.92
CA TYR A 204 4.32 9.49 -6.61
C TYR A 204 4.93 8.09 -6.65
N ASP A 205 5.92 7.82 -5.81
CA ASP A 205 6.52 6.48 -5.70
C ASP A 205 6.14 5.85 -4.37
N LEU A 206 5.55 4.63 -4.39
CA LEU A 206 5.29 3.90 -3.15
C LEU A 206 6.58 3.44 -2.46
N ILE A 207 7.69 3.45 -3.17
CA ILE A 207 9.01 3.14 -2.63
C ILE A 207 9.46 4.27 -1.70
N TYR A 208 10.03 3.89 -0.55
CA TYR A 208 10.63 4.79 0.43
C TYR A 208 12.12 4.50 0.70
N ASN A 209 12.64 3.41 0.16
CA ASN A 209 14.05 3.05 0.22
C ASN A 209 14.52 2.54 -1.16
N PRO A 210 15.34 3.31 -1.88
CA PRO A 210 15.98 4.58 -1.48
C PRO A 210 14.97 5.73 -1.29
N ASP A 211 15.37 6.78 -0.57
CA ASP A 211 14.54 7.96 -0.33
C ASP A 211 14.18 8.70 -1.63
N GLU A 212 15.07 8.73 -2.60
CA GLU A 212 14.84 9.22 -3.95
C GLU A 212 15.20 8.14 -4.99
N THR A 213 14.18 7.58 -5.62
CA THR A 213 14.35 6.57 -6.68
C THR A 213 14.80 7.19 -8.01
N LEU A 214 15.31 6.36 -8.92
CA LEU A 214 15.65 6.83 -10.28
C LEU A 214 14.42 7.37 -11.04
N PHE A 215 13.23 6.80 -10.79
CA PHE A 215 11.95 7.30 -11.29
C PHE A 215 11.72 8.77 -10.88
N MET A 216 11.90 9.07 -9.60
CA MET A 216 11.75 10.44 -9.08
C MET A 216 12.82 11.38 -9.61
N LYS A 217 14.09 10.95 -9.66
CA LYS A 217 15.21 11.76 -10.19
C LYS A 217 14.94 12.19 -11.63
N LYS A 218 14.59 11.24 -12.49
CA LYS A 218 14.29 11.55 -13.90
C LYS A 218 13.12 12.51 -14.08
N GLY A 219 12.05 12.33 -13.30
CA GLY A 219 10.93 13.27 -13.36
C GLY A 219 11.32 14.67 -12.91
N LYS A 220 12.08 14.77 -11.83
CA LYS A 220 12.58 16.05 -11.28
C LYS A 220 13.50 16.80 -12.25
N GLU A 221 14.33 16.09 -13.02
CA GLU A 221 15.17 16.66 -14.08
C GLU A 221 14.35 17.38 -15.16
N HIS A 222 13.10 16.97 -15.35
CA HIS A 222 12.14 17.58 -16.30
C HIS A 222 11.12 18.52 -15.62
N GLY A 223 11.31 18.83 -14.34
CA GLY A 223 10.49 19.80 -13.59
C GLY A 223 9.27 19.19 -12.87
N ALA A 224 9.06 17.88 -12.90
CA ALA A 224 7.95 17.24 -12.21
C ALA A 224 8.05 17.41 -10.68
N THR A 225 6.90 17.56 -10.03
CA THR A 225 6.78 17.39 -8.57
C THR A 225 6.91 15.91 -8.23
N VAL A 226 7.70 15.59 -7.22
CA VAL A 226 7.96 14.19 -6.84
C VAL A 226 7.68 13.94 -5.36
N LYS A 227 7.14 12.77 -5.03
CA LYS A 227 6.83 12.35 -3.66
C LYS A 227 7.16 10.87 -3.49
N ASN A 228 7.85 10.52 -2.39
CA ASN A 228 8.12 9.12 -2.02
C ASN A 228 7.05 8.55 -1.07
N GLY A 229 7.11 7.24 -0.83
CA GLY A 229 6.13 6.48 -0.06
C GLY A 229 6.28 6.55 1.47
N LEU A 230 7.24 7.28 2.02
CA LEU A 230 7.52 7.26 3.46
C LEU A 230 6.35 7.76 4.30
N GLU A 231 5.73 8.87 3.91
CA GLU A 231 4.58 9.42 4.63
C GLU A 231 3.36 8.49 4.55
N MET A 232 3.09 7.89 3.38
CA MET A 232 2.06 6.87 3.24
C MET A 232 2.31 5.68 4.20
N LEU A 233 3.56 5.24 4.31
CA LEU A 233 3.96 4.14 5.19
C LEU A 233 3.66 4.44 6.66
N LEU A 234 3.91 5.66 7.11
CA LEU A 234 3.61 6.10 8.48
C LEU A 234 2.10 6.22 8.72
N LEU A 235 1.41 6.92 7.84
CA LEU A 235 -0.03 7.15 7.97
C LEU A 235 -0.84 5.85 7.94
N GLN A 236 -0.46 4.87 7.09
CA GLN A 236 -1.12 3.57 7.08
C GLN A 236 -0.87 2.78 8.38
N ALA A 237 0.28 2.97 9.02
CA ALA A 237 0.56 2.34 10.32
C ALA A 237 -0.31 2.96 11.43
N PHE A 238 -0.47 4.29 11.44
CA PHE A 238 -1.38 4.96 12.36
C PHE A 238 -2.82 4.49 12.18
N ALA A 239 -3.31 4.46 10.92
CA ALA A 239 -4.64 3.97 10.61
C ALA A 239 -4.82 2.48 10.99
N SER A 240 -3.79 1.64 10.85
CA SER A 240 -3.83 0.25 11.32
C SER A 240 -4.04 0.16 12.82
N TRP A 241 -3.32 1.00 13.59
CA TRP A 241 -3.47 1.08 15.03
C TRP A 241 -4.90 1.49 15.43
N ASP A 242 -5.46 2.50 14.77
CA ASP A 242 -6.83 2.97 15.00
C ASP A 242 -7.85 1.86 14.68
N PHE A 243 -7.71 1.13 13.58
CA PHE A 243 -8.60 0.01 13.25
C PHE A 243 -8.59 -1.09 14.31
N TRP A 244 -7.44 -1.43 14.87
CA TRP A 244 -7.37 -2.43 15.93
C TRP A 244 -8.05 -1.98 17.22
N HIS A 245 -8.10 -0.66 17.50
CA HIS A 245 -8.64 -0.09 18.74
C HIS A 245 -10.03 0.54 18.61
N GLN A 246 -10.61 0.58 17.39
CA GLN A 246 -11.98 1.05 17.21
C GLN A 246 -12.94 0.26 18.10
N GLU A 247 -13.60 0.95 19.03
CA GLU A 247 -14.78 0.44 19.71
C GLU A 247 -15.96 0.41 18.73
N LYS A 248 -16.91 -0.49 18.95
CA LYS A 248 -18.11 -0.67 18.10
C LYS A 248 -19.02 0.54 18.14
#